data_712f3c4e557e26df62da05d2af6c8e8f
#
_entry.id   712f3c4e557e26df62da05d2af6c8e8f
#
_cell.length_a   1.000
_cell.length_b   1.000
_cell.length_c   1.000
_cell.angle_alpha   90.00
_cell.angle_beta   90.00
_cell.angle_gamma   90.00
#
_symmetry.space_group_name_H-M   'P 1'
#
loop_
_entity.id
_entity.type
_entity.pdbx_description
1 polymer ?
#
loop_
_entity_poly.entity_id
_entity_poly.type
_entity_poly.pdbx_seq_one_letter_code
_entity_poly.pdbx_strand_id
1 'polypeptide(L)'
;DPIRDIEIINVELIMSDLEIIQNRIGKIAKKCESSKDKKDLFELETLRKCEEALLQNKSLRRVDLNEDELLLLKSFCLITLKPIIYMANVSEDDAIIGHNQYTDKVREYASNENSSVIVVSAKMESELAEMNDDDKKAFLEEIGISNSGLDKLIYATYDLLGLQTFFTSGKDECRAWTFRKGMKAPEWCAGIIHSDFQRGFIKAEVMSFEDLKEYGSELKVKEAGKMRLEGKDYLMQDGDIVYFRFNV
;
A
#
# COMPACT_ATOMS: atom_id res chain seq x y z
N ASP A 1 2.93 28.65 -0.48
CA ASP A 1 3.30 27.94 0.75
C ASP A 1 2.68 26.55 0.72
N PRO A 2 3.49 25.46 0.60
CA PRO A 2 2.96 24.11 0.42
C PRO A 2 2.08 23.66 1.59
N ILE A 3 2.36 24.11 2.81
CA ILE A 3 1.57 23.70 3.98
C ILE A 3 0.16 24.28 3.91
N ARG A 4 0.05 25.59 3.57
CA ARG A 4 -1.25 26.22 3.38
C ARG A 4 -2.06 25.51 2.30
N ASP A 5 -1.42 25.11 1.21
CA ASP A 5 -2.10 24.46 0.10
C ASP A 5 -2.57 23.04 0.49
N ILE A 6 -1.76 22.30 1.27
CA ILE A 6 -2.15 21.02 1.87
C ILE A 6 -3.35 21.20 2.81
N GLU A 7 -3.33 22.22 3.68
CA GLU A 7 -4.42 22.48 4.63
C GLU A 7 -5.73 22.82 3.91
N ILE A 8 -5.69 23.61 2.84
CA ILE A 8 -6.87 23.94 2.01
C ILE A 8 -7.49 22.64 1.45
N ILE A 9 -6.67 21.80 0.82
CA ILE A 9 -7.15 20.52 0.26
C ILE A 9 -7.70 19.61 1.36
N ASN A 10 -7.04 19.54 2.52
CA ASN A 10 -7.51 18.73 3.63
C ASN A 10 -8.89 19.20 4.14
N VAL A 11 -9.15 20.50 4.18
CA VAL A 11 -10.47 21.05 4.54
C VAL A 11 -11.54 20.58 3.56
N GLU A 12 -11.28 20.63 2.26
CA GLU A 12 -12.23 20.16 1.23
C GLU A 12 -12.53 18.65 1.40
N LEU A 13 -11.51 17.83 1.64
CA LEU A 13 -11.69 16.40 1.88
C LEU A 13 -12.47 16.12 3.17
N ILE A 14 -12.21 16.87 4.23
CA ILE A 14 -12.92 16.79 5.51
C ILE A 14 -14.39 17.14 5.34
N MET A 15 -14.70 18.22 4.61
CA MET A 15 -16.08 18.64 4.36
C MET A 15 -16.87 17.58 3.60
N SER A 16 -16.25 16.96 2.60
CA SER A 16 -16.85 15.86 1.84
C SER A 16 -17.20 14.66 2.75
N ASP A 17 -16.27 14.23 3.60
CA ASP A 17 -16.52 13.10 4.51
C ASP A 17 -17.53 13.46 5.60
N LEU A 18 -17.49 14.71 6.09
CA LEU A 18 -18.40 15.20 7.10
C LEU A 18 -19.86 15.15 6.60
N GLU A 19 -20.13 15.53 5.37
CA GLU A 19 -21.44 15.42 4.75
C GLU A 19 -21.95 13.96 4.73
N ILE A 20 -21.10 13.02 4.33
CA ILE A 20 -21.43 11.58 4.31
C ILE A 20 -21.82 11.11 5.71
N ILE A 21 -21.00 11.43 6.71
CA ILE A 21 -21.19 11.01 8.11
C ILE A 21 -22.44 11.63 8.70
N GLN A 22 -22.67 12.93 8.54
CA GLN A 22 -23.86 13.62 9.08
C GLN A 22 -25.15 13.10 8.46
N ASN A 23 -25.17 12.85 7.15
CA ASN A 23 -26.30 12.24 6.48
C ASN A 23 -26.61 10.84 7.03
N ARG A 24 -25.59 10.06 7.37
CA ARG A 24 -25.79 8.74 7.97
C ARG A 24 -26.23 8.82 9.43
N ILE A 25 -25.64 9.69 10.22
CA ILE A 25 -26.06 9.95 11.62
C ILE A 25 -27.54 10.32 11.68
N GLY A 26 -28.02 11.22 10.80
CA GLY A 26 -29.41 11.62 10.76
C GLY A 26 -30.41 10.46 10.50
N LYS A 27 -29.95 9.42 9.77
CA LYS A 27 -30.75 8.20 9.52
C LYS A 27 -30.67 7.22 10.67
N ILE A 28 -29.47 6.93 11.19
CA ILE A 28 -29.26 5.89 12.20
C ILE A 28 -29.75 6.36 13.58
N ALA A 29 -29.66 7.65 13.92
CA ALA A 29 -30.16 8.20 15.19
C ALA A 29 -31.65 7.93 15.37
N LYS A 30 -32.46 8.19 14.34
CA LYS A 30 -33.91 7.91 14.35
C LYS A 30 -34.21 6.42 14.55
N LYS A 31 -33.39 5.54 14.00
CA LYS A 31 -33.52 4.10 14.17
C LYS A 31 -33.17 3.68 15.58
N CYS A 32 -32.14 4.24 16.18
CA CYS A 32 -31.74 3.97 17.57
C CYS A 32 -32.76 4.44 18.60
N GLU A 33 -33.54 5.50 18.31
CA GLU A 33 -34.63 5.94 19.18
C GLU A 33 -35.75 4.89 19.25
N SER A 34 -36.01 4.18 18.15
CA SER A 34 -37.08 3.18 18.06
C SER A 34 -36.62 1.76 18.40
N SER A 35 -35.37 1.43 18.14
CA SER A 35 -34.80 0.11 18.35
C SER A 35 -33.44 0.25 19.04
N LYS A 36 -33.28 -0.33 20.24
CA LYS A 36 -32.02 -0.34 20.98
C LYS A 36 -31.11 -1.50 20.52
N ASP A 37 -30.97 -1.69 19.20
CA ASP A 37 -30.04 -2.69 18.65
C ASP A 37 -28.58 -2.27 18.94
N LYS A 38 -27.80 -3.20 19.48
CA LYS A 38 -26.40 -2.94 19.81
C LYS A 38 -25.54 -2.56 18.60
N LYS A 39 -25.86 -3.11 17.44
CA LYS A 39 -25.13 -2.79 16.19
C LYS A 39 -25.40 -1.37 15.74
N ASP A 40 -26.68 -0.95 15.79
CA ASP A 40 -27.06 0.42 15.42
C ASP A 40 -26.46 1.44 16.40
N LEU A 41 -26.41 1.13 17.69
CA LEU A 41 -25.78 1.98 18.69
C LEU A 41 -24.27 2.10 18.46
N PHE A 42 -23.59 0.99 18.21
CA PHE A 42 -22.15 0.98 17.89
C PHE A 42 -21.84 1.81 16.63
N GLU A 43 -22.66 1.67 15.58
CA GLU A 43 -22.53 2.48 14.37
C GLU A 43 -22.68 3.97 14.70
N LEU A 44 -23.69 4.35 15.46
CA LEU A 44 -23.95 5.74 15.83
C LEU A 44 -22.79 6.34 16.66
N GLU A 45 -22.27 5.60 17.64
CA GLU A 45 -21.14 6.02 18.46
C GLU A 45 -19.87 6.22 17.61
N THR A 46 -19.57 5.27 16.73
CA THR A 46 -18.42 5.36 15.81
C THR A 46 -18.53 6.56 14.89
N LEU A 47 -19.71 6.78 14.29
CA LEU A 47 -19.93 7.93 13.41
C LEU A 47 -19.82 9.28 14.14
N ARG A 48 -20.30 9.37 15.38
CA ARG A 48 -20.16 10.59 16.20
C ARG A 48 -18.71 10.88 16.56
N LYS A 49 -17.92 9.85 16.88
CA LYS A 49 -16.48 9.96 17.10
C LYS A 49 -15.76 10.52 15.86
N CYS A 50 -16.14 10.03 14.68
CA CYS A 50 -15.63 10.53 13.42
C CYS A 50 -16.07 11.98 13.14
N GLU A 51 -17.36 12.30 13.35
CA GLU A 51 -17.91 13.64 13.18
C GLU A 51 -17.17 14.66 14.05
N GLU A 52 -16.97 14.35 15.33
CA GLU A 52 -16.26 15.23 16.26
C GLU A 52 -14.82 15.52 15.78
N ALA A 53 -14.10 14.51 15.31
CA ALA A 53 -12.75 14.68 14.79
C ALA A 53 -12.71 15.57 13.54
N LEU A 54 -13.64 15.35 12.60
CA LEU A 54 -13.74 16.16 11.37
C LEU A 54 -14.12 17.61 11.66
N LEU A 55 -15.05 17.85 12.62
CA LEU A 55 -15.40 19.20 13.06
C LEU A 55 -14.22 19.95 13.71
N GLN A 56 -13.26 19.23 14.29
CA GLN A 56 -12.00 19.76 14.81
C GLN A 56 -10.92 19.89 13.70
N ASN A 57 -11.31 19.79 12.44
CA ASN A 57 -10.41 19.83 11.28
C ASN A 57 -9.31 18.75 11.31
N LYS A 58 -9.62 17.57 11.88
CA LYS A 58 -8.72 16.43 12.00
C LYS A 58 -9.13 15.32 11.03
N SER A 59 -8.24 14.96 10.10
CA SER A 59 -8.45 13.84 9.18
C SER A 59 -8.63 12.51 9.94
N LEU A 60 -9.50 11.62 9.46
CA LEU A 60 -9.82 10.35 10.14
C LEU A 60 -8.64 9.40 10.22
N ARG A 61 -7.64 9.49 9.33
CA ARG A 61 -6.38 8.72 9.41
C ARG A 61 -5.56 9.01 10.66
N ARG A 62 -5.85 10.14 11.34
CA ARG A 62 -5.19 10.56 12.59
C ARG A 62 -6.02 10.23 13.84
N VAL A 63 -7.17 9.59 13.68
CA VAL A 63 -8.05 9.18 14.77
C VAL A 63 -7.72 7.75 15.16
N ASP A 64 -7.61 7.50 16.45
CA ASP A 64 -7.43 6.15 16.96
C ASP A 64 -8.75 5.37 16.85
N LEU A 65 -8.82 4.47 15.85
CA LEU A 65 -9.96 3.63 15.53
C LEU A 65 -9.56 2.17 15.69
N ASN A 66 -10.39 1.40 16.38
CA ASN A 66 -10.18 -0.03 16.52
C ASN A 66 -10.60 -0.80 15.25
N GLU A 67 -10.29 -2.10 15.19
CA GLU A 67 -10.54 -2.94 14.02
C GLU A 67 -12.03 -3.03 13.65
N ASP A 68 -12.93 -3.08 14.65
CA ASP A 68 -14.36 -3.15 14.43
C ASP A 68 -14.92 -1.82 13.88
N GLU A 69 -14.42 -0.68 14.40
CA GLU A 69 -14.75 0.66 13.88
C GLU A 69 -14.25 0.82 12.43
N LEU A 70 -13.01 0.38 12.13
CA LEU A 70 -12.46 0.42 10.78
C LEU A 70 -13.25 -0.47 9.81
N LEU A 71 -13.65 -1.66 10.25
CA LEU A 71 -14.47 -2.58 9.45
C LEU A 71 -15.84 -1.96 9.12
N LEU A 72 -16.48 -1.32 10.11
CA LEU A 72 -17.74 -0.60 9.93
C LEU A 72 -17.58 0.54 8.90
N LEU A 73 -16.56 1.36 9.06
CA LEU A 73 -16.33 2.54 8.23
C LEU A 73 -15.92 2.21 6.79
N LYS A 74 -15.46 0.99 6.53
CA LYS A 74 -15.01 0.55 5.20
C LYS A 74 -16.08 0.74 4.12
N SER A 75 -17.36 0.56 4.47
CA SER A 75 -18.48 0.71 3.53
C SER A 75 -18.80 2.15 3.14
N PHE A 76 -18.31 3.12 3.90
CA PHE A 76 -18.56 4.56 3.65
C PHE A 76 -17.56 5.18 2.66
N CYS A 77 -16.46 4.49 2.35
CA CYS A 77 -15.43 4.95 1.41
C CYS A 77 -14.84 6.34 1.76
N LEU A 78 -14.73 6.67 3.06
CA LEU A 78 -14.26 7.96 3.53
C LEU A 78 -12.84 8.26 3.02
N ILE A 79 -12.66 9.45 2.44
CA ILE A 79 -11.39 9.84 1.81
C ILE A 79 -10.34 10.17 2.87
N THR A 80 -10.72 10.87 3.93
CA THR A 80 -9.79 11.25 5.00
C THR A 80 -9.32 10.08 5.85
N LEU A 81 -9.95 8.91 5.74
CA LEU A 81 -9.52 7.66 6.39
C LEU A 81 -8.41 6.96 5.62
N LYS A 82 -8.29 7.23 4.31
CA LYS A 82 -7.28 6.59 3.47
C LYS A 82 -5.88 7.10 3.80
N PRO A 83 -4.86 6.23 3.79
CA PRO A 83 -3.47 6.67 3.87
C PRO A 83 -3.10 7.48 2.63
N ILE A 84 -2.14 8.39 2.77
CA ILE A 84 -1.71 9.29 1.70
C ILE A 84 -0.19 9.29 1.52
N ILE A 85 0.25 9.67 0.33
CA ILE A 85 1.64 10.00 0.00
C ILE A 85 1.66 11.44 -0.50
N TYR A 86 2.57 12.23 0.02
CA TYR A 86 2.84 13.57 -0.49
C TYR A 86 3.87 13.50 -1.61
N MET A 87 3.50 13.95 -2.79
CA MET A 87 4.42 14.04 -3.93
C MET A 87 4.80 15.50 -4.15
N ALA A 88 6.01 15.86 -3.75
CA ALA A 88 6.57 17.20 -3.92
C ALA A 88 7.17 17.32 -5.32
N ASN A 89 6.47 18.05 -6.21
CA ASN A 89 6.97 18.37 -7.54
C ASN A 89 7.89 19.58 -7.47
N VAL A 90 9.16 19.41 -7.84
CA VAL A 90 10.21 20.43 -7.73
C VAL A 90 10.96 20.60 -9.06
N SER A 91 11.95 21.52 -9.09
CA SER A 91 12.87 21.63 -10.22
C SER A 91 13.72 20.36 -10.38
N GLU A 92 14.34 20.20 -11.54
CA GLU A 92 15.25 19.05 -11.80
C GLU A 92 16.43 19.06 -10.81
N ASP A 93 17.05 20.22 -10.60
CA ASP A 93 18.14 20.37 -9.64
C ASP A 93 17.75 19.97 -8.22
N ASP A 94 16.60 20.42 -7.75
CA ASP A 94 16.07 20.05 -6.43
C ASP A 94 15.69 18.56 -6.35
N ALA A 95 15.22 17.97 -7.45
CA ALA A 95 14.91 16.55 -7.51
C ALA A 95 16.17 15.67 -7.43
N ILE A 96 17.28 16.11 -8.04
CA ILE A 96 18.60 15.48 -7.95
C ILE A 96 19.13 15.56 -6.52
N ILE A 97 19.07 16.75 -5.89
CA ILE A 97 19.46 16.95 -4.48
C ILE A 97 18.56 16.18 -3.53
N GLY A 98 17.27 16.03 -3.89
CA GLY A 98 16.27 15.30 -3.12
C GLY A 98 15.63 16.10 -1.98
N HIS A 99 16.00 17.38 -1.79
CA HIS A 99 15.40 18.23 -0.77
C HIS A 99 15.57 19.73 -1.09
N ASN A 100 14.68 20.55 -0.55
CA ASN A 100 14.79 22.00 -0.46
C ASN A 100 13.97 22.49 0.75
N GLN A 101 14.01 23.80 1.04
CA GLN A 101 13.30 24.39 2.17
C GLN A 101 11.79 24.12 2.19
N TYR A 102 11.17 23.89 1.04
CA TYR A 102 9.72 23.62 0.93
C TYR A 102 9.44 22.12 1.17
N THR A 103 10.23 21.25 0.59
CA THR A 103 10.09 19.80 0.80
C THR A 103 10.38 19.39 2.24
N ASP A 104 11.29 20.11 2.94
CA ASP A 104 11.60 19.86 4.34
C ASP A 104 10.39 20.20 5.24
N LYS A 105 9.70 21.31 4.97
CA LYS A 105 8.44 21.64 5.65
C LYS A 105 7.36 20.58 5.40
N VAL A 106 7.25 20.08 4.16
CA VAL A 106 6.28 19.02 3.83
C VAL A 106 6.62 17.73 4.57
N ARG A 107 7.91 17.38 4.69
CA ARG A 107 8.34 16.20 5.49
C ARG A 107 8.00 16.32 6.96
N GLU A 108 8.24 17.51 7.54
CA GLU A 108 7.86 17.78 8.93
C GLU A 108 6.34 17.64 9.12
N TYR A 109 5.55 18.21 8.22
CA TYR A 109 4.08 18.07 8.25
C TYR A 109 3.64 16.62 8.10
N ALA A 110 4.17 15.89 7.12
CA ALA A 110 3.82 14.51 6.82
C ALA A 110 4.20 13.54 7.96
N SER A 111 5.28 13.83 8.70
CA SER A 111 5.70 13.02 9.84
C SER A 111 4.64 12.97 10.95
N ASN A 112 3.85 14.05 11.12
CA ASN A 112 2.74 14.10 12.08
C ASN A 112 1.55 13.19 11.70
N GLU A 113 1.52 12.72 10.45
CA GLU A 113 0.48 11.84 9.92
C GLU A 113 1.01 10.44 9.58
N ASN A 114 2.27 10.15 9.89
CA ASN A 114 2.98 8.93 9.45
C ASN A 114 2.91 8.72 7.94
N SER A 115 2.94 9.81 7.16
CA SER A 115 2.83 9.79 5.71
C SER A 115 4.20 9.96 5.05
N SER A 116 4.42 9.29 3.92
CA SER A 116 5.65 9.40 3.13
C SER A 116 5.64 10.64 2.24
N VAL A 117 6.84 11.19 2.01
CA VAL A 117 7.05 12.29 1.05
C VAL A 117 8.02 11.84 -0.03
N ILE A 118 7.62 11.98 -1.28
CA ILE A 118 8.45 11.70 -2.46
C ILE A 118 8.74 13.01 -3.15
N VAL A 119 10.02 13.27 -3.45
CA VAL A 119 10.46 14.43 -4.22
C VAL A 119 10.70 13.99 -5.65
N VAL A 120 10.05 14.65 -6.60
CA VAL A 120 10.10 14.35 -8.03
C VAL A 120 10.18 15.62 -8.85
N SER A 121 10.69 15.50 -10.09
CA SER A 121 10.48 16.52 -11.12
C SER A 121 9.62 15.92 -12.22
N ALA A 122 8.40 16.40 -12.37
CA ALA A 122 7.48 15.93 -13.42
C ALA A 122 8.07 16.15 -14.82
N LYS A 123 8.88 17.19 -15.01
CA LYS A 123 9.56 17.44 -16.27
C LYS A 123 10.59 16.34 -16.56
N MET A 124 11.46 16.04 -15.60
CA MET A 124 12.45 14.95 -15.72
C MET A 124 11.76 13.60 -15.99
N GLU A 125 10.68 13.29 -15.26
CA GLU A 125 9.92 12.04 -15.47
C GLU A 125 9.32 11.94 -16.88
N SER A 126 8.86 13.08 -17.43
CA SER A 126 8.35 13.14 -18.81
C SER A 126 9.46 12.85 -19.83
N GLU A 127 10.65 13.39 -19.63
CA GLU A 127 11.81 13.14 -20.51
C GLU A 127 12.29 11.69 -20.39
N LEU A 128 12.35 11.15 -19.17
CA LEU A 128 12.69 9.73 -18.93
C LEU A 128 11.69 8.76 -19.56
N ALA A 129 10.42 9.13 -19.66
CA ALA A 129 9.39 8.28 -20.27
C ALA A 129 9.54 8.14 -21.79
N GLU A 130 10.22 9.07 -22.45
CA GLU A 130 10.52 9.03 -23.89
C GLU A 130 11.79 8.22 -24.24
N MET A 131 12.61 7.90 -23.22
CA MET A 131 13.86 7.17 -23.39
C MET A 131 13.62 5.65 -23.40
N ASN A 132 14.48 4.91 -24.10
CA ASN A 132 14.56 3.46 -23.92
C ASN A 132 15.24 3.10 -22.59
N ASP A 133 15.13 1.84 -22.15
CA ASP A 133 15.59 1.42 -20.83
C ASP A 133 17.11 1.61 -20.61
N ASP A 134 17.93 1.41 -21.66
CA ASP A 134 19.37 1.55 -21.57
C ASP A 134 19.79 3.03 -21.44
N ASP A 135 19.19 3.92 -22.24
CA ASP A 135 19.43 5.36 -22.17
C ASP A 135 18.92 5.94 -20.85
N LYS A 136 17.74 5.51 -20.39
CA LYS A 136 17.19 5.90 -19.08
C LYS A 136 18.14 5.54 -17.95
N LYS A 137 18.69 4.32 -17.97
CA LYS A 137 19.64 3.87 -16.95
C LYS A 137 20.93 4.68 -16.98
N ALA A 138 21.51 4.89 -18.17
CA ALA A 138 22.72 5.68 -18.35
C ALA A 138 22.51 7.13 -17.85
N PHE A 139 21.38 7.75 -18.19
CA PHE A 139 21.05 9.10 -17.74
C PHE A 139 20.92 9.18 -16.21
N LEU A 140 20.20 8.26 -15.57
CA LEU A 140 20.05 8.23 -14.11
C LEU A 140 21.40 8.03 -13.40
N GLU A 141 22.28 7.18 -13.93
CA GLU A 141 23.63 6.97 -13.42
C GLU A 141 24.50 8.25 -13.55
N GLU A 142 24.39 8.99 -14.67
CA GLU A 142 25.12 10.24 -14.90
C GLU A 142 24.74 11.33 -13.90
N ILE A 143 23.45 11.45 -13.58
CA ILE A 143 22.96 12.44 -12.60
C ILE A 143 23.04 11.94 -11.14
N GLY A 144 23.53 10.71 -10.91
CA GLY A 144 23.73 10.14 -9.57
C GLY A 144 22.46 9.69 -8.85
N ILE A 145 21.38 9.40 -9.59
CA ILE A 145 20.11 8.92 -9.05
C ILE A 145 19.94 7.43 -9.36
N SER A 146 19.64 6.62 -8.34
CA SER A 146 19.46 5.18 -8.51
C SER A 146 18.10 4.77 -9.07
N ASN A 147 17.04 5.54 -8.77
CA ASN A 147 15.66 5.24 -9.15
C ASN A 147 14.94 6.50 -9.62
N SER A 148 14.13 6.39 -10.66
CA SER A 148 13.26 7.48 -11.12
C SER A 148 12.24 7.88 -10.04
N GLY A 149 11.61 9.03 -10.19
CA GLY A 149 10.52 9.45 -9.29
C GLY A 149 9.32 8.51 -9.39
N LEU A 150 9.04 7.96 -10.57
CA LEU A 150 8.00 6.94 -10.77
C LEU A 150 8.32 5.66 -10.00
N ASP A 151 9.56 5.17 -10.05
CA ASP A 151 9.97 3.99 -9.29
C ASP A 151 9.81 4.23 -7.78
N LYS A 152 10.24 5.39 -7.28
CA LYS A 152 10.06 5.79 -5.88
C LYS A 152 8.58 5.81 -5.48
N LEU A 153 7.70 6.31 -6.36
CA LEU A 153 6.26 6.33 -6.13
C LEU A 153 5.68 4.92 -6.04
N ILE A 154 6.09 4.02 -6.95
CA ILE A 154 5.66 2.62 -6.95
C ILE A 154 6.06 1.94 -5.64
N TYR A 155 7.34 2.03 -5.25
CA TYR A 155 7.83 1.44 -4.00
C TYR A 155 7.09 1.98 -2.77
N ALA A 156 6.93 3.31 -2.67
CA ALA A 156 6.25 3.93 -1.55
C ALA A 156 4.75 3.55 -1.50
N THR A 157 4.11 3.36 -2.66
CA THR A 157 2.71 2.92 -2.72
C THR A 157 2.57 1.46 -2.27
N TYR A 158 3.48 0.57 -2.69
CA TYR A 158 3.50 -0.81 -2.24
C TYR A 158 3.72 -0.91 -0.73
N ASP A 159 4.67 -0.14 -0.20
CA ASP A 159 4.93 -0.09 1.25
C ASP A 159 3.73 0.45 2.03
N LEU A 160 3.14 1.57 1.58
CA LEU A 160 1.96 2.17 2.20
C LEU A 160 0.76 1.21 2.27
N LEU A 161 0.55 0.42 1.22
CA LEU A 161 -0.53 -0.56 1.15
C LEU A 161 -0.17 -1.91 1.80
N GLY A 162 1.07 -2.05 2.27
CA GLY A 162 1.60 -3.29 2.81
C GLY A 162 1.63 -4.42 1.77
N LEU A 163 1.90 -4.08 0.51
CA LEU A 163 1.95 -5.03 -0.60
C LEU A 163 3.36 -5.55 -0.82
N GLN A 164 3.44 -6.80 -1.20
CA GLN A 164 4.66 -7.51 -1.60
C GLN A 164 4.38 -8.33 -2.85
N THR A 165 5.44 -8.78 -3.52
CA THR A 165 5.33 -9.57 -4.76
C THR A 165 6.02 -10.91 -4.58
N PHE A 166 5.39 -11.98 -5.04
CA PHE A 166 6.04 -13.27 -5.24
C PHE A 166 5.81 -13.75 -6.68
N PHE A 167 6.57 -14.76 -7.09
CA PHE A 167 6.53 -15.29 -8.43
C PHE A 167 6.12 -16.76 -8.44
N THR A 168 5.39 -17.14 -9.47
CA THR A 168 5.25 -18.55 -9.85
C THR A 168 6.00 -18.77 -11.15
N SER A 169 6.77 -19.84 -11.22
CA SER A 169 7.50 -20.26 -12.42
C SER A 169 7.00 -21.63 -12.86
N GLY A 170 6.52 -21.72 -14.07
CA GLY A 170 6.05 -22.94 -14.71
C GLY A 170 6.72 -23.13 -16.07
N LYS A 171 6.51 -24.27 -16.70
CA LYS A 171 7.08 -24.56 -18.02
C LYS A 171 6.53 -23.61 -19.10
N ASP A 172 5.26 -23.23 -18.96
CA ASP A 172 4.52 -22.47 -19.96
C ASP A 172 4.32 -20.99 -19.58
N GLU A 173 4.42 -20.65 -18.28
CA GLU A 173 4.13 -19.32 -17.78
C GLU A 173 4.98 -18.99 -16.53
N CYS A 174 5.56 -17.78 -16.52
CA CYS A 174 6.09 -17.14 -15.32
C CYS A 174 5.20 -15.94 -14.99
N ARG A 175 4.76 -15.83 -13.72
CA ARG A 175 3.84 -14.79 -13.32
C ARG A 175 4.22 -14.17 -11.98
N ALA A 176 4.10 -12.82 -11.91
CA ALA A 176 4.22 -12.06 -10.68
C ALA A 176 2.84 -11.90 -10.03
N TRP A 177 2.80 -12.03 -8.72
CA TRP A 177 1.57 -11.96 -7.93
C TRP A 177 1.75 -11.04 -6.76
N THR A 178 0.81 -10.13 -6.57
CA THR A 178 0.81 -9.20 -5.44
C THR A 178 0.06 -9.81 -4.26
N PHE A 179 0.62 -9.67 -3.06
CA PHE A 179 0.01 -10.13 -1.81
C PHE A 179 0.23 -9.11 -0.69
N ARG A 180 -0.49 -9.24 0.42
CA ARG A 180 -0.31 -8.40 1.59
C ARG A 180 0.74 -9.00 2.52
N LYS A 181 1.63 -8.16 3.02
CA LYS A 181 2.64 -8.52 4.03
C LYS A 181 1.99 -9.24 5.22
N GLY A 182 2.58 -10.35 5.62
CA GLY A 182 2.07 -11.17 6.72
C GLY A 182 1.05 -12.25 6.32
N MET A 183 0.70 -12.38 5.03
CA MET A 183 -0.14 -13.48 4.56
C MET A 183 0.61 -14.80 4.55
N LYS A 184 -0.08 -15.85 4.96
CA LYS A 184 0.42 -17.24 4.88
C LYS A 184 0.22 -17.83 3.49
N ALA A 185 1.10 -18.76 3.11
CA ALA A 185 1.06 -19.41 1.81
C ALA A 185 -0.31 -20.01 1.43
N PRO A 186 -1.06 -20.72 2.31
CA PRO A 186 -2.39 -21.22 1.97
C PRO A 186 -3.45 -20.15 1.77
N GLU A 187 -3.39 -19.05 2.54
CA GLU A 187 -4.37 -17.95 2.48
C GLU A 187 -4.31 -17.27 1.12
N TRP A 188 -3.09 -17.15 0.60
CA TRP A 188 -2.90 -16.56 -0.70
C TRP A 188 -3.43 -17.45 -1.83
N CYS A 189 -3.15 -18.77 -1.78
CA CYS A 189 -3.65 -19.71 -2.76
C CYS A 189 -5.17 -19.68 -2.89
N ALA A 190 -5.89 -19.46 -1.78
CA ALA A 190 -7.34 -19.42 -1.76
C ALA A 190 -7.96 -18.21 -2.45
N GLY A 191 -7.31 -17.05 -2.31
CA GLY A 191 -7.88 -15.79 -2.76
C GLY A 191 -7.71 -15.52 -4.25
N ILE A 192 -6.71 -16.12 -4.91
CA ILE A 192 -6.28 -15.69 -6.24
C ILE A 192 -6.34 -16.80 -7.29
N ILE A 193 -6.05 -18.07 -6.94
CA ILE A 193 -6.05 -19.15 -7.92
C ILE A 193 -7.39 -19.90 -7.89
N HIS A 194 -7.77 -20.47 -6.77
CA HIS A 194 -9.07 -21.13 -6.54
C HIS A 194 -9.24 -21.51 -5.07
N SER A 195 -10.46 -21.45 -4.53
CA SER A 195 -10.76 -21.82 -3.13
C SER A 195 -10.39 -23.26 -2.77
N ASP A 196 -10.36 -24.16 -3.76
CA ASP A 196 -9.99 -25.57 -3.57
C ASP A 196 -8.49 -25.75 -3.26
N PHE A 197 -7.63 -24.86 -3.74
CA PHE A 197 -6.19 -24.90 -3.46
C PHE A 197 -5.86 -24.66 -1.98
N GLN A 198 -6.67 -23.84 -1.28
CA GLN A 198 -6.49 -23.64 0.16
C GLN A 198 -6.75 -24.93 0.94
N ARG A 199 -7.80 -25.66 0.59
CA ARG A 199 -8.18 -26.92 1.26
C ARG A 199 -7.19 -28.03 0.98
N GLY A 200 -6.69 -28.10 -0.27
CA GLY A 200 -5.76 -29.12 -0.75
C GLY A 200 -4.28 -28.80 -0.51
N PHE A 201 -3.92 -27.65 0.09
CA PHE A 201 -2.53 -27.26 0.30
C PHE A 201 -1.77 -28.31 1.12
N ILE A 202 -0.63 -28.79 0.59
CA ILE A 202 0.26 -29.74 1.26
C ILE A 202 1.51 -29.00 1.74
N LYS A 203 2.25 -28.37 0.82
CA LYS A 203 3.49 -27.65 1.06
C LYS A 203 3.80 -26.70 -0.09
N ALA A 204 4.72 -25.77 0.14
CA ALA A 204 5.31 -24.92 -0.89
C ALA A 204 6.81 -25.21 -1.01
N GLU A 205 7.30 -25.35 -2.23
CA GLU A 205 8.74 -25.28 -2.52
C GLU A 205 9.06 -23.82 -2.82
N VAL A 206 9.96 -23.23 -2.04
CA VAL A 206 10.26 -21.81 -2.08
C VAL A 206 11.75 -21.57 -2.29
N MET A 207 12.09 -20.69 -3.21
CA MET A 207 13.43 -20.12 -3.36
C MET A 207 13.32 -18.62 -3.47
N SER A 208 14.36 -17.87 -3.11
CA SER A 208 14.36 -16.42 -3.30
C SER A 208 14.72 -16.05 -4.73
N PHE A 209 14.22 -14.90 -5.20
CA PHE A 209 14.62 -14.35 -6.50
C PHE A 209 16.13 -14.08 -6.55
N GLU A 210 16.72 -13.62 -5.44
CA GLU A 210 18.16 -13.36 -5.36
C GLU A 210 18.99 -14.66 -5.49
N ASP A 211 18.57 -15.75 -4.86
CA ASP A 211 19.22 -17.07 -5.03
C ASP A 211 19.15 -17.52 -6.50
N LEU A 212 17.97 -17.37 -7.15
CA LEU A 212 17.85 -17.74 -8.57
C LEU A 212 18.75 -16.89 -9.46
N LYS A 213 18.87 -15.60 -9.19
CA LYS A 213 19.75 -14.67 -9.91
C LYS A 213 21.22 -15.03 -9.72
N GLU A 214 21.63 -15.39 -8.50
CA GLU A 214 23.01 -15.78 -8.16
C GLU A 214 23.40 -17.11 -8.82
N TYR A 215 22.58 -18.13 -8.71
CA TYR A 215 22.88 -19.48 -9.21
C TYR A 215 22.49 -19.71 -10.68
N GLY A 216 21.65 -18.84 -11.25
CA GLY A 216 21.27 -18.82 -12.66
C GLY A 216 20.29 -19.91 -13.11
N SER A 217 19.92 -20.86 -12.24
CA SER A 217 18.88 -21.87 -12.51
C SER A 217 18.33 -22.51 -11.26
N GLU A 218 17.07 -22.93 -11.30
CA GLU A 218 16.40 -23.65 -10.20
C GLU A 218 17.13 -24.91 -9.77
N LEU A 219 17.71 -25.64 -10.73
CA LEU A 219 18.48 -26.86 -10.43
C LEU A 219 19.69 -26.53 -9.56
N LYS A 220 20.44 -25.51 -9.90
CA LYS A 220 21.62 -25.07 -9.14
C LYS A 220 21.24 -24.54 -7.76
N VAL A 221 20.12 -23.80 -7.65
CA VAL A 221 19.59 -23.33 -6.35
C VAL A 221 19.28 -24.56 -5.45
N LYS A 222 18.68 -25.60 -6.03
CA LYS A 222 18.38 -26.85 -5.31
C LYS A 222 19.65 -27.60 -4.91
N GLU A 223 20.63 -27.73 -5.79
CA GLU A 223 21.92 -28.35 -5.52
C GLU A 223 22.70 -27.59 -4.43
N ALA A 224 22.58 -26.27 -4.38
CA ALA A 224 23.15 -25.43 -3.35
C ALA A 224 22.37 -25.49 -1.99
N GLY A 225 21.28 -26.27 -1.93
CA GLY A 225 20.47 -26.41 -0.70
C GLY A 225 19.66 -25.17 -0.33
N LYS A 226 19.45 -24.24 -1.27
CA LYS A 226 18.73 -22.98 -1.05
C LYS A 226 17.22 -23.10 -1.29
N MET A 227 16.76 -24.18 -1.92
CA MET A 227 15.33 -24.46 -2.05
C MET A 227 14.77 -24.98 -0.75
N ARG A 228 13.79 -24.28 -0.21
CA ARG A 228 13.14 -24.58 1.07
C ARG A 228 11.82 -25.29 0.84
N LEU A 229 11.44 -26.16 1.79
CA LEU A 229 10.12 -26.81 1.82
C LEU A 229 9.34 -26.21 2.98
N GLU A 230 8.32 -25.43 2.67
CA GLU A 230 7.57 -24.66 3.62
C GLU A 230 6.15 -25.22 3.83
N GLY A 231 5.69 -25.18 5.07
CA GLY A 231 4.38 -25.67 5.48
C GLY A 231 3.28 -24.60 5.48
N LYS A 232 2.14 -24.95 6.08
CA LYS A 232 0.94 -24.08 6.13
C LYS A 232 1.13 -22.77 6.87
N ASP A 233 2.10 -22.69 7.78
CA ASP A 233 2.36 -21.51 8.60
C ASP A 233 3.42 -20.59 8.01
N TYR A 234 3.93 -20.91 6.82
CA TYR A 234 4.93 -20.08 6.16
C TYR A 234 4.36 -18.70 5.80
N LEU A 235 5.03 -17.67 6.30
CA LEU A 235 4.74 -16.29 5.95
C LEU A 235 5.48 -15.95 4.66
N MET A 236 4.73 -15.66 3.60
CA MET A 236 5.27 -15.29 2.29
C MET A 236 6.16 -14.05 2.40
N GLN A 237 7.26 -14.06 1.68
CA GLN A 237 8.21 -12.96 1.63
C GLN A 237 8.27 -12.33 0.24
N ASP A 238 8.68 -11.06 0.19
CA ASP A 238 8.89 -10.36 -1.07
C ASP A 238 10.00 -11.02 -1.88
N GLY A 239 9.75 -11.24 -3.17
CA GLY A 239 10.71 -11.91 -4.05
C GLY A 239 10.75 -13.44 -3.94
N ASP A 240 9.86 -14.07 -3.18
CA ASP A 240 9.75 -15.53 -3.18
C ASP A 240 9.35 -16.05 -4.57
N ILE A 241 9.99 -17.12 -5.03
CA ILE A 241 9.56 -17.91 -6.18
C ILE A 241 9.01 -19.21 -5.63
N VAL A 242 7.73 -19.50 -5.92
CA VAL A 242 6.97 -20.52 -5.19
C VAL A 242 6.34 -21.54 -6.11
N TYR A 243 6.50 -22.81 -5.76
CA TYR A 243 5.78 -23.94 -6.31
C TYR A 243 4.85 -24.52 -5.25
N PHE A 244 3.56 -24.34 -5.42
CA PHE A 244 2.56 -24.89 -4.51
C PHE A 244 2.29 -26.36 -4.83
N ARG A 245 2.40 -27.23 -3.82
CA ARG A 245 2.02 -28.64 -3.87
C ARG A 245 0.66 -28.81 -3.18
N PHE A 246 -0.32 -29.27 -3.91
CA PHE A 246 -1.68 -29.49 -3.43
C PHE A 246 -2.22 -30.83 -3.92
N ASN A 247 -3.20 -31.35 -3.19
CA ASN A 247 -3.97 -32.54 -3.57
C ASN A 247 -5.42 -32.06 -3.81
N VAL A 248 -5.97 -32.34 -4.99
CA VAL A 248 -7.35 -32.02 -5.37
C VAL A 248 -8.21 -33.26 -5.16
#